data_f07877556ccb7e274476b2df6bd0efe0
#
_entry.id   f07877556ccb7e274476b2df6bd0efe0
#
_cell.length_a   1.000
_cell.length_b   1.000
_cell.length_c   1.000
_cell.angle_alpha   90.00
_cell.angle_beta   90.00
_cell.angle_gamma   90.00
#
_symmetry.space_group_name_H-M   'P 1'
#
loop_
_entity.id
_entity.type
_entity.pdbx_description
1 polymer ?
#
loop_
_entity_poly.entity_id
_entity_poly.type
_entity_poly.pdbx_seq_one_letter_code
_entity_poly.pdbx_strand_id
1 'polypeptide(L)'
;MIYITGDTHGDISCFKNPKLNKLGEKDILIVCGDFGFIWNPHDKNERKNLEYLKKRKYTICFVDGAHENFDVLNSYKPYRWKGGNTHKIADNIYHLMRGEIFTFEGKSFFVMGGGESDDAYMREENVSWWESELPTAEDMRNGVRNIKDTEKNINYILTYEPPTVAKDILKQRTNPVSYTHLRAHETRSNL
;
A
#
# COMPACT_ATOMS: atom_id res chain seq x y z
N MET A 1 17.18 5.31 -1.90
CA MET A 1 16.95 4.19 -0.94
C MET A 1 15.45 3.95 -0.81
N ILE A 2 15.03 2.68 -0.53
CA ILE A 2 13.62 2.31 -0.40
C ILE A 2 13.32 2.01 1.07
N TYR A 3 12.28 2.63 1.60
CA TYR A 3 11.77 2.44 2.96
C TYR A 3 10.38 1.84 2.88
N ILE A 4 10.05 0.93 3.78
CA ILE A 4 8.75 0.25 3.82
C ILE A 4 8.16 0.42 5.21
N THR A 5 6.87 0.72 5.28
CA THR A 5 6.10 0.79 6.52
C THR A 5 4.77 0.06 6.36
N GLY A 6 4.14 -0.31 7.45
CA GLY A 6 2.75 -0.79 7.46
C GLY A 6 1.74 0.36 7.39
N ASP A 7 0.53 0.04 7.77
CA ASP A 7 -0.68 0.86 7.74
C ASP A 7 -0.49 2.23 8.36
N THR A 8 -1.09 3.25 7.77
CA THR A 8 -1.04 4.62 8.29
C THR A 8 -2.40 5.19 8.70
N HIS A 9 -3.50 4.63 8.17
CA HIS A 9 -4.88 5.04 8.50
C HIS A 9 -5.11 6.55 8.53
N GLY A 10 -4.46 7.30 7.64
CA GLY A 10 -4.56 8.78 7.61
C GLY A 10 -3.90 9.50 8.78
N ASP A 11 -3.17 8.79 9.64
CA ASP A 11 -2.43 9.40 10.73
C ASP A 11 -1.18 10.14 10.23
N ILE A 12 -1.28 11.45 10.13
CA ILE A 12 -0.19 12.32 9.67
C ILE A 12 1.03 12.30 10.60
N SER A 13 0.89 11.83 11.84
CA SER A 13 2.01 11.74 12.78
C SER A 13 3.07 10.75 12.31
N CYS A 14 2.68 9.69 11.60
CA CYS A 14 3.57 8.73 10.98
C CYS A 14 4.59 9.42 10.04
N PHE A 15 4.13 10.44 9.31
CA PHE A 15 4.95 11.19 8.34
C PHE A 15 5.71 12.38 8.96
N LYS A 16 5.48 12.68 10.24
CA LYS A 16 6.21 13.72 10.99
C LYS A 16 7.45 13.19 11.71
N ASN A 17 7.77 11.90 11.56
CA ASN A 17 8.97 11.32 12.13
C ASN A 17 10.22 12.08 11.62
N PRO A 18 11.11 12.57 12.50
CA PRO A 18 12.32 13.31 12.11
C PRO A 18 13.24 12.54 11.14
N LYS A 19 13.22 11.21 11.17
CA LYS A 19 13.99 10.39 10.22
C LYS A 19 13.53 10.59 8.78
N LEU A 20 12.22 10.75 8.54
CA LEU A 20 11.66 10.98 7.22
C LEU A 20 12.00 12.37 6.65
N ASN A 21 12.32 13.34 7.50
CA ASN A 21 12.76 14.67 7.05
C ASN A 21 14.14 14.65 6.37
N LYS A 22 14.92 13.57 6.56
CA LYS A 22 16.23 13.37 5.93
C LYS A 22 16.13 12.78 4.52
N LEU A 23 14.95 12.26 4.14
CA LEU A 23 14.74 11.66 2.83
C LEU A 23 14.73 12.72 1.73
N GLY A 24 15.33 12.41 0.60
CA GLY A 24 15.45 13.27 -0.56
C GLY A 24 14.70 12.73 -1.78
N GLU A 25 14.86 13.40 -2.92
CA GLU A 25 14.13 13.11 -4.17
C GLU A 25 14.34 11.69 -4.72
N LYS A 26 15.46 11.06 -4.39
CA LYS A 26 15.78 9.69 -4.82
C LYS A 26 15.21 8.62 -3.90
N ASP A 27 14.71 9.02 -2.72
CA ASP A 27 14.19 8.09 -1.74
C ASP A 27 12.71 7.79 -2.00
N ILE A 28 12.31 6.56 -1.69
CA ILE A 28 10.93 6.09 -1.84
C ILE A 28 10.49 5.51 -0.50
N LEU A 29 9.34 5.99 0.00
CA LEU A 29 8.65 5.39 1.13
C LEU A 29 7.43 4.64 0.61
N ILE A 30 7.32 3.33 0.92
CA ILE A 30 6.20 2.49 0.52
C ILE A 30 5.37 2.15 1.77
N VAL A 31 4.09 2.46 1.72
CA VAL A 31 3.08 2.10 2.73
C VAL A 31 2.36 0.84 2.25
N CYS A 32 2.42 -0.24 3.04
CA CYS A 32 1.83 -1.52 2.68
C CYS A 32 0.43 -1.69 3.28
N GLY A 33 -0.53 -0.94 2.76
CA GLY A 33 -1.94 -0.99 3.12
C GLY A 33 -2.46 0.20 3.92
N ASP A 34 -3.76 0.39 3.88
CA ASP A 34 -4.53 1.34 4.69
C ASP A 34 -3.89 2.73 4.76
N PHE A 35 -3.67 3.33 3.57
CA PHE A 35 -3.02 4.63 3.46
C PHE A 35 -3.83 5.74 4.12
N GLY A 36 -5.14 5.81 3.84
CA GLY A 36 -6.12 6.62 4.56
C GLY A 36 -6.03 8.14 4.35
N PHE A 37 -5.32 8.63 3.33
CA PHE A 37 -5.20 10.08 3.02
C PHE A 37 -5.98 10.51 1.78
N ILE A 38 -6.77 9.61 1.19
CA ILE A 38 -7.63 9.88 0.02
C ILE A 38 -9.03 9.27 0.22
N TRP A 39 -9.56 9.38 1.43
CA TRP A 39 -10.85 8.83 1.82
C TRP A 39 -12.01 9.76 1.45
N ASN A 40 -11.94 11.03 1.85
CA ASN A 40 -12.96 12.02 1.59
C ASN A 40 -12.34 13.31 1.03
N PRO A 41 -12.40 13.52 -0.31
CA PRO A 41 -11.81 14.70 -0.95
C PRO A 41 -12.40 16.04 -0.48
N HIS A 42 -13.55 16.02 0.20
CA HIS A 42 -14.20 17.21 0.73
C HIS A 42 -13.81 17.53 2.18
N ASP A 43 -13.20 16.57 2.90
CA ASP A 43 -12.73 16.81 4.26
C ASP A 43 -11.54 17.78 4.28
N LYS A 44 -11.64 18.80 5.12
CA LYS A 44 -10.62 19.86 5.20
C LYS A 44 -9.30 19.37 5.83
N ASN A 45 -9.38 18.47 6.81
CA ASN A 45 -8.20 17.95 7.49
C ASN A 45 -7.45 16.97 6.60
N GLU A 46 -8.17 16.10 5.89
CA GLU A 46 -7.58 15.18 4.92
C GLU A 46 -6.87 15.95 3.79
N ARG A 47 -7.52 16.95 3.21
CA ARG A 47 -6.88 17.84 2.23
C ARG A 47 -5.61 18.50 2.77
N LYS A 48 -5.66 19.02 4.00
CA LYS A 48 -4.49 19.63 4.65
C LYS A 48 -3.35 18.62 4.84
N ASN A 49 -3.68 17.39 5.24
CA ASN A 49 -2.72 16.31 5.41
C ASN A 49 -2.13 15.88 4.06
N LEU A 50 -2.97 15.73 3.04
CA LEU A 50 -2.51 15.41 1.69
C LEU A 50 -1.58 16.51 1.13
N GLU A 51 -1.92 17.79 1.33
CA GLU A 51 -1.04 18.90 0.94
C GLU A 51 0.30 18.91 1.71
N TYR A 52 0.32 18.45 2.96
CA TYR A 52 1.57 18.22 3.68
C TYR A 52 2.42 17.12 3.04
N LEU A 53 1.81 16.00 2.63
CA LEU A 53 2.49 14.89 1.97
C LEU A 53 3.02 15.29 0.59
N LYS A 54 2.26 16.04 -0.19
CA LYS A 54 2.68 16.57 -1.50
C LYS A 54 3.94 17.42 -1.43
N LYS A 55 4.22 18.05 -0.31
CA LYS A 55 5.42 18.88 -0.09
C LYS A 55 6.67 18.09 0.34
N ARG A 56 6.55 16.76 0.50
CA ARG A 56 7.72 15.92 0.81
C ARG A 56 8.63 15.82 -0.41
N LYS A 57 9.94 15.82 -0.17
CA LYS A 57 10.93 15.69 -1.25
C LYS A 57 11.01 14.29 -1.82
N TYR A 58 10.72 13.27 -0.98
CA TYR A 58 10.75 11.87 -1.37
C TYR A 58 9.44 11.43 -2.01
N THR A 59 9.50 10.34 -2.76
CA THR A 59 8.31 9.71 -3.34
C THR A 59 7.60 8.86 -2.28
N ILE A 60 6.28 8.97 -2.21
CA ILE A 60 5.42 8.13 -1.40
C ILE A 60 4.69 7.19 -2.34
N CYS A 61 4.84 5.89 -2.12
CA CYS A 61 4.05 4.87 -2.76
C CYS A 61 3.16 4.19 -1.72
N PHE A 62 2.02 3.68 -2.13
CA PHE A 62 1.23 2.82 -1.26
C PHE A 62 0.59 1.68 -2.03
N VAL A 63 0.42 0.57 -1.35
CA VAL A 63 -0.39 -0.57 -1.75
C VAL A 63 -1.73 -0.41 -1.05
N ASP A 64 -2.82 -0.68 -1.69
CA ASP A 64 -4.12 -0.59 -1.07
C ASP A 64 -4.32 -1.69 -0.01
N GLY A 65 -4.97 -1.33 1.07
CA GLY A 65 -5.39 -2.24 2.14
C GLY A 65 -6.89 -2.54 2.06
N ALA A 66 -7.46 -2.94 3.20
CA ALA A 66 -8.90 -3.14 3.34
C ALA A 66 -9.64 -1.82 3.61
N HIS A 67 -8.98 -0.86 4.27
CA HIS A 67 -9.60 0.42 4.65
C HIS A 67 -9.21 1.54 3.67
N GLU A 68 -9.70 1.43 2.42
CA GLU A 68 -9.57 2.48 1.41
C GLU A 68 -10.94 2.90 0.89
N ASN A 69 -11.10 4.15 0.46
CA ASN A 69 -12.25 4.53 -0.33
C ASN A 69 -11.99 4.19 -1.79
N PHE A 70 -12.49 3.02 -2.23
CA PHE A 70 -12.21 2.51 -3.57
C PHE A 70 -12.91 3.32 -4.66
N ASP A 71 -14.00 4.02 -4.38
CA ASP A 71 -14.63 4.92 -5.35
C ASP A 71 -13.70 6.10 -5.68
N VAL A 72 -13.11 6.69 -4.64
CA VAL A 72 -12.14 7.77 -4.81
C VAL A 72 -10.86 7.26 -5.45
N LEU A 73 -10.33 6.14 -4.97
CA LEU A 73 -9.08 5.55 -5.48
C LEU A 73 -9.21 5.18 -6.97
N ASN A 74 -10.31 4.55 -7.37
CA ASN A 74 -10.57 4.12 -8.75
C ASN A 74 -10.99 5.28 -9.68
N SER A 75 -11.29 6.47 -9.14
CA SER A 75 -11.54 7.67 -9.95
C SER A 75 -10.27 8.20 -10.63
N TYR A 76 -9.11 7.85 -10.12
CA TYR A 76 -7.83 8.19 -10.75
C TYR A 76 -7.58 7.30 -11.97
N LYS A 77 -7.14 7.92 -13.07
CA LYS A 77 -6.81 7.16 -14.30
C LYS A 77 -5.50 6.39 -14.12
N PRO A 78 -5.41 5.16 -14.64
CA PRO A 78 -4.15 4.43 -14.68
C PRO A 78 -3.04 5.24 -15.35
N TYR A 79 -1.86 5.24 -14.72
CA TYR A 79 -0.68 5.94 -15.16
C TYR A 79 0.54 5.00 -15.12
N ARG A 80 1.20 4.81 -16.25
CA ARG A 80 2.38 3.93 -16.34
C ARG A 80 3.58 4.58 -15.69
N TRP A 81 4.14 3.93 -14.66
CA TRP A 81 5.30 4.44 -13.92
C TRP A 81 6.17 3.30 -13.39
N LYS A 82 7.50 3.44 -13.54
CA LYS A 82 8.48 2.46 -13.04
C LYS A 82 8.24 1.00 -13.46
N GLY A 83 7.57 0.77 -14.58
CA GLY A 83 7.31 -0.55 -15.14
C GLY A 83 5.90 -1.09 -14.89
N GLY A 84 5.15 -0.57 -13.93
CA GLY A 84 3.79 -0.97 -13.60
C GLY A 84 2.75 0.13 -13.81
N ASN A 85 1.47 -0.20 -13.68
CA ASN A 85 0.38 0.75 -13.65
C ASN A 85 0.16 1.27 -12.22
N THR A 86 -0.10 2.55 -12.09
CA THR A 86 -0.34 3.25 -10.83
C THR A 86 -1.55 4.17 -10.96
N HIS A 87 -2.14 4.55 -9.83
CA HIS A 87 -2.92 5.78 -9.78
C HIS A 87 -2.00 6.90 -9.27
N LYS A 88 -1.81 7.93 -10.11
CA LYS A 88 -1.02 9.12 -9.74
C LYS A 88 -1.88 10.06 -8.91
N ILE A 89 -1.70 10.06 -7.60
CA ILE A 89 -2.44 10.92 -6.66
C ILE A 89 -1.87 12.35 -6.67
N ALA A 90 -0.54 12.44 -6.76
CA ALA A 90 0.20 13.70 -6.87
C ALA A 90 1.55 13.45 -7.56
N ASP A 91 2.37 14.50 -7.75
CA ASP A 91 3.66 14.34 -8.43
C ASP A 91 4.64 13.42 -7.69
N ASN A 92 4.48 13.31 -6.38
CA ASN A 92 5.28 12.46 -5.52
C ASN A 92 4.48 11.39 -4.77
N ILE A 93 3.19 11.16 -5.10
CA ILE A 93 2.34 10.17 -4.41
C ILE A 93 1.70 9.25 -5.44
N TYR A 94 1.94 7.93 -5.29
CA TYR A 94 1.47 6.91 -6.24
C TYR A 94 0.85 5.72 -5.51
N HIS A 95 -0.35 5.34 -5.92
CA HIS A 95 -0.92 4.04 -5.60
C HIS A 95 -0.37 3.00 -6.56
N LEU A 96 0.22 1.95 -6.03
CA LEU A 96 0.76 0.82 -6.80
C LEU A 96 -0.37 -0.19 -7.05
N MET A 97 -0.82 -0.31 -8.30
CA MET A 97 -1.97 -1.16 -8.64
C MET A 97 -1.67 -2.64 -8.46
N ARG A 98 -2.71 -3.41 -8.18
CA ARG A 98 -2.65 -4.86 -7.92
C ARG A 98 -2.15 -5.64 -9.12
N GLY A 99 -1.33 -6.66 -8.85
CA GLY A 99 -0.78 -7.55 -9.86
C GLY A 99 0.32 -6.94 -10.73
N GLU A 100 0.79 -5.74 -10.42
CA GLU A 100 1.81 -5.04 -11.20
C GLU A 100 3.22 -5.33 -10.67
N ILE A 101 4.21 -5.15 -11.58
CA ILE A 101 5.64 -5.28 -11.25
C ILE A 101 6.32 -3.93 -11.46
N PHE A 102 6.94 -3.44 -10.41
CA PHE A 102 7.68 -2.17 -10.40
C PHE A 102 9.18 -2.40 -10.34
N THR A 103 9.95 -1.49 -10.93
CA THR A 103 11.41 -1.49 -10.80
C THR A 103 11.88 -0.27 -10.02
N PHE A 104 12.39 -0.49 -8.82
CA PHE A 104 12.99 0.54 -7.97
C PHE A 104 14.46 0.18 -7.72
N GLU A 105 15.38 1.11 -7.96
CA GLU A 105 16.83 0.92 -7.76
C GLU A 105 17.37 -0.40 -8.39
N GLY A 106 16.84 -0.77 -9.56
CA GLY A 106 17.24 -1.99 -10.28
C GLY A 106 16.70 -3.29 -9.69
N LYS A 107 15.83 -3.23 -8.67
CA LYS A 107 15.14 -4.38 -8.08
C LYS A 107 13.69 -4.43 -8.54
N SER A 108 13.17 -5.63 -8.73
CA SER A 108 11.78 -5.89 -9.14
C SER A 108 10.90 -6.19 -7.94
N PHE A 109 9.80 -5.47 -7.85
CA PHE A 109 8.79 -5.56 -6.78
C PHE A 109 7.47 -5.99 -7.40
N PHE A 110 6.98 -7.17 -7.04
CA PHE A 110 5.62 -7.56 -7.34
C PHE A 110 4.69 -7.04 -6.25
N VAL A 111 3.55 -6.49 -6.65
CA VAL A 111 2.61 -5.83 -5.73
C VAL A 111 1.24 -6.51 -5.81
N MET A 112 0.66 -6.82 -4.66
CA MET A 112 -0.72 -7.31 -4.55
C MET A 112 -1.36 -6.71 -3.29
N GLY A 113 -2.17 -5.70 -3.48
CA GLY A 113 -2.97 -5.07 -2.42
C GLY A 113 -4.25 -5.82 -2.13
N GLY A 114 -5.04 -5.23 -1.25
CA GLY A 114 -6.34 -5.75 -0.82
C GLY A 114 -6.27 -6.83 0.24
N GLY A 115 -7.36 -6.96 0.97
CA GLY A 115 -7.54 -7.94 2.04
C GLY A 115 -8.94 -7.85 2.62
N GLU A 116 -9.33 -8.87 3.36
CA GLU A 116 -10.63 -8.89 4.03
C GLU A 116 -10.55 -8.10 5.35
N SER A 117 -11.48 -7.18 5.54
CA SER A 117 -11.58 -6.45 6.80
C SER A 117 -12.40 -7.22 7.82
N ASP A 118 -11.86 -7.34 9.03
CA ASP A 118 -12.53 -8.05 10.14
C ASP A 118 -13.80 -7.33 10.61
N ASP A 119 -13.97 -6.06 10.26
CA ASP A 119 -15.08 -5.18 10.68
C ASP A 119 -16.11 -4.87 9.58
N ALA A 120 -16.05 -5.55 8.43
CA ALA A 120 -16.98 -5.34 7.31
C ALA A 120 -18.45 -5.37 7.74
N TYR A 121 -18.81 -6.26 8.68
CA TYR A 121 -20.19 -6.41 9.20
C TYR A 121 -20.69 -5.20 10.00
N MET A 122 -19.81 -4.28 10.40
CA MET A 122 -20.16 -3.03 11.11
C MET A 122 -20.15 -1.82 10.20
N ARG A 123 -19.75 -1.99 8.92
CA ARG A 123 -19.59 -0.91 7.96
C ARG A 123 -20.68 -0.94 6.90
N GLU A 124 -20.94 0.19 6.29
CA GLU A 124 -21.97 0.38 5.26
C GLU A 124 -21.34 0.26 3.87
N GLU A 125 -21.96 -0.59 3.03
CA GLU A 125 -21.51 -0.84 1.67
C GLU A 125 -21.54 0.44 0.81
N ASN A 126 -20.46 0.67 0.05
CA ASN A 126 -20.20 1.86 -0.78
C ASN A 126 -20.17 3.20 0.01
N VAL A 127 -20.03 3.15 1.32
CA VAL A 127 -19.85 4.32 2.19
C VAL A 127 -18.59 4.19 3.04
N SER A 128 -18.42 3.05 3.67
CA SER A 128 -17.28 2.76 4.53
C SER A 128 -16.69 1.36 4.30
N TRP A 129 -17.34 0.55 3.48
CA TRP A 129 -16.88 -0.75 3.02
C TRP A 129 -17.17 -0.93 1.52
N TRP A 130 -16.28 -1.58 0.80
CA TRP A 130 -16.42 -1.90 -0.62
C TRP A 130 -16.03 -3.35 -0.90
N GLU A 131 -16.78 -4.02 -1.76
CA GLU A 131 -16.42 -5.36 -2.26
C GLU A 131 -15.00 -5.35 -2.89
N SER A 132 -14.59 -4.20 -3.42
CA SER A 132 -13.26 -3.97 -3.98
C SER A 132 -12.11 -4.05 -2.96
N GLU A 133 -12.38 -4.18 -1.66
CA GLU A 133 -11.35 -4.52 -0.67
C GLU A 133 -10.65 -5.83 -1.04
N LEU A 134 -11.41 -6.80 -1.53
CA LEU A 134 -10.85 -8.08 -1.97
C LEU A 134 -10.28 -7.98 -3.39
N PRO A 135 -9.11 -8.58 -3.65
CA PRO A 135 -8.60 -8.71 -5.01
C PRO A 135 -9.56 -9.49 -5.90
N THR A 136 -9.87 -8.94 -7.05
CA THR A 136 -10.74 -9.57 -8.04
C THR A 136 -10.02 -10.72 -8.77
N ALA A 137 -10.80 -11.59 -9.45
CA ALA A 137 -10.23 -12.60 -10.33
C ALA A 137 -9.39 -11.97 -11.47
N GLU A 138 -9.71 -10.72 -11.90
CA GLU A 138 -8.91 -10.01 -12.91
C GLU A 138 -7.58 -9.53 -12.34
N ASP A 139 -7.54 -9.02 -11.10
CA ASP A 139 -6.30 -8.65 -10.42
C ASP A 139 -5.36 -9.86 -10.32
N MET A 140 -5.91 -11.02 -9.96
CA MET A 140 -5.15 -12.27 -9.87
C MET A 140 -4.63 -12.71 -11.25
N ARG A 141 -5.48 -12.64 -12.30
CA ARG A 141 -5.04 -12.94 -13.68
C ARG A 141 -3.97 -11.99 -14.16
N ASN A 142 -4.10 -10.69 -13.85
CA ASN A 142 -3.09 -9.68 -14.17
C ASN A 142 -1.75 -10.02 -13.50
N GLY A 143 -1.78 -10.34 -12.21
CA GLY A 143 -0.57 -10.73 -11.47
C GLY A 143 0.11 -11.95 -12.06
N VAL A 144 -0.65 -13.02 -12.34
CA VAL A 144 -0.11 -14.25 -12.96
C VAL A 144 0.49 -13.96 -14.33
N ARG A 145 -0.19 -13.16 -15.17
CA ARG A 145 0.31 -12.77 -16.49
C ARG A 145 1.63 -12.00 -16.36
N ASN A 146 1.65 -10.95 -15.54
CA ASN A 146 2.84 -10.13 -15.36
C ASN A 146 4.04 -10.93 -14.82
N ILE A 147 3.80 -11.88 -13.91
CA ILE A 147 4.87 -12.77 -13.41
C ILE A 147 5.37 -13.72 -14.51
N LYS A 148 4.49 -14.26 -15.35
CA LYS A 148 4.88 -15.15 -16.45
C LYS A 148 5.61 -14.41 -17.57
N ASP A 149 5.18 -13.17 -17.86
CA ASP A 149 5.70 -12.40 -19.00
C ASP A 149 6.98 -11.64 -18.65
N THR A 150 7.32 -11.54 -17.35
CA THR A 150 8.55 -10.87 -16.95
C THR A 150 9.77 -11.77 -17.11
N GLU A 151 10.80 -11.27 -17.77
CA GLU A 151 12.12 -11.91 -17.82
C GLU A 151 12.95 -11.64 -16.55
N LYS A 152 12.43 -10.79 -15.65
CA LYS A 152 13.14 -10.36 -14.43
C LYS A 152 12.83 -11.30 -13.28
N ASN A 153 13.84 -11.59 -12.48
CA ASN A 153 13.61 -12.21 -11.17
C ASN A 153 12.88 -11.23 -10.26
N ILE A 154 11.81 -11.67 -9.61
CA ILE A 154 11.12 -10.90 -8.58
C ILE A 154 12.00 -10.91 -7.33
N ASN A 155 12.43 -9.72 -6.89
CA ASN A 155 13.28 -9.57 -5.71
C ASN A 155 12.46 -9.43 -4.43
N TYR A 156 11.30 -8.75 -4.53
CA TYR A 156 10.42 -8.47 -3.40
C TYR A 156 8.95 -8.66 -3.78
N ILE A 157 8.16 -9.08 -2.83
CA ILE A 157 6.71 -9.16 -2.92
C ILE A 157 6.13 -8.24 -1.85
N LEU A 158 5.32 -7.27 -2.26
CA LEU A 158 4.62 -6.36 -1.37
C LEU A 158 3.15 -6.73 -1.35
N THR A 159 2.63 -7.05 -0.19
CA THR A 159 1.21 -7.36 0.01
C THR A 159 0.70 -6.60 1.22
N TYR A 160 -0.59 -6.30 1.25
CA TYR A 160 -1.28 -5.87 2.46
C TYR A 160 -1.43 -7.05 3.41
N GLU A 161 -2.11 -8.10 2.95
CA GLU A 161 -2.23 -9.33 3.71
C GLU A 161 -1.17 -10.37 3.30
N PRO A 162 -0.53 -11.03 4.26
CA PRO A 162 0.36 -12.14 3.95
C PRO A 162 -0.43 -13.36 3.46
N PRO A 163 0.14 -14.23 2.61
CA PRO A 163 -0.47 -15.49 2.21
C PRO A 163 -0.87 -16.34 3.42
N THR A 164 -1.95 -17.14 3.30
CA THR A 164 -2.48 -17.97 4.40
C THR A 164 -1.42 -18.86 5.05
N VAL A 165 -0.54 -19.46 4.25
CA VAL A 165 0.57 -20.28 4.76
C VAL A 165 1.51 -19.46 5.65
N ALA A 166 1.80 -18.21 5.26
CA ALA A 166 2.63 -17.31 6.10
C ALA A 166 1.88 -16.90 7.37
N LYS A 167 0.57 -16.63 7.28
CA LYS A 167 -0.29 -16.37 8.45
C LYS A 167 -0.23 -17.54 9.45
N ASP A 168 -0.32 -18.76 8.97
CA ASP A 168 -0.29 -19.96 9.83
C ASP A 168 1.07 -20.15 10.52
N ILE A 169 2.17 -19.93 9.81
CA ILE A 169 3.52 -19.96 10.38
C ILE A 169 3.69 -18.87 11.45
N LEU A 170 3.18 -17.67 11.20
CA LEU A 170 3.25 -16.57 12.14
C LEU A 170 2.40 -16.84 13.39
N LYS A 171 1.17 -17.36 13.23
CA LYS A 171 0.29 -17.76 14.35
C LYS A 171 0.92 -18.81 15.26
N GLN A 172 1.66 -19.76 14.69
CA GLN A 172 2.36 -20.79 15.46
C GLN A 172 3.53 -20.23 16.28
N ARG A 173 4.08 -19.07 15.91
CA ARG A 173 5.24 -18.45 16.57
C ARG A 173 4.87 -17.38 17.59
N THR A 174 3.61 -16.97 17.65
CA THR A 174 3.18 -15.84 18.47
C THR A 174 1.92 -16.16 19.27
N ASN A 175 1.87 -15.70 20.53
CA ASN A 175 0.64 -15.67 21.31
C ASN A 175 -0.40 -14.75 20.63
N PRO A 176 -1.72 -15.09 20.69
CA PRO A 176 -2.80 -14.40 19.96
C PRO A 176 -2.87 -12.86 20.14
N VAL A 177 -2.27 -12.34 21.21
CA VAL A 177 -2.28 -10.90 21.56
C VAL A 177 -1.32 -10.06 20.71
N SER A 178 -0.41 -10.67 19.94
CA SER A 178 0.66 -9.93 19.23
C SER A 178 0.47 -9.82 17.71
N TYR A 179 -0.68 -10.23 17.17
CA TYR A 179 -0.89 -10.32 15.73
C TYR A 179 -0.85 -8.94 15.02
N THR A 180 -1.44 -7.93 15.64
CA THR A 180 -1.37 -6.53 15.15
C THR A 180 0.02 -5.91 15.34
N HIS A 181 0.76 -6.35 16.34
CA HIS A 181 2.12 -5.87 16.59
C HIS A 181 3.16 -6.47 15.62
N LEU A 182 2.92 -7.68 15.10
CA LEU A 182 3.82 -8.33 14.14
C LEU A 182 3.79 -7.69 12.75
N ARG A 183 2.63 -7.21 12.30
CA ARG A 183 2.56 -6.41 11.07
C ARG A 183 3.48 -5.20 11.11
N ALA A 184 3.58 -4.54 12.28
CA ALA A 184 4.46 -3.39 12.47
C ALA A 184 5.95 -3.76 12.69
N HIS A 185 6.26 -4.99 13.12
CA HIS A 185 7.62 -5.44 13.40
C HIS A 185 8.31 -6.06 12.18
N GLU A 186 7.61 -6.77 11.31
CA GLU A 186 8.22 -7.34 10.10
C GLU A 186 8.70 -6.27 9.12
N THR A 187 8.00 -5.14 9.07
CA THR A 187 8.45 -3.98 8.29
C THR A 187 9.60 -3.21 8.95
N ARG A 188 9.87 -3.42 10.25
CA ARG A 188 10.95 -2.75 10.98
C ARG A 188 12.28 -3.52 11.01
N SER A 189 12.27 -4.84 10.78
CA SER A 189 13.49 -5.66 10.86
C SER A 189 14.36 -5.64 9.60
N ASN A 190 13.89 -4.98 8.52
CA ASN A 190 14.66 -4.80 7.28
C ASN A 190 15.10 -3.35 7.02
N LEU A 191 15.11 -2.51 8.07
CA LEU A 191 15.65 -1.14 8.05
C LEU A 191 16.99 -1.06 8.78
#